data_62b7fe053e1d665e4b4af909dd0b4d98
#
_entry.id   62b7fe053e1d665e4b4af909dd0b4d98
#
_cell.length_a   1.000
_cell.length_b   1.000
_cell.length_c   1.000
_cell.angle_alpha   90.00
_cell.angle_beta   90.00
_cell.angle_gamma   90.00
#
_symmetry.space_group_name_H-M   'P 1'
#
loop_
_entity.id
_entity.type
_entity.pdbx_description
1 polymer ?
#
loop_
_entity_poly.entity_id
_entity_poly.type
_entity_poly.pdbx_seq_one_letter_code
_entity_poly.pdbx_strand_id
1 'polypeptide(L)'
;MLIAKVIGTVVATRKNSNLIGSKFMIVETLPVMGETQRLVAVDQAGAGIEDLVLVALGSAARMQSGSENSSTDAAIVGIIDNPEEIFIK
;
A
#
# COMPACT_ATOMS: atom_id res chain seq x y z
N MET A 1 -1.08 7.68 -7.37
CA MET A 1 -1.50 6.31 -7.04
C MET A 1 -0.70 5.31 -7.85
N LEU A 2 -0.38 4.17 -7.27
CA LEU A 2 0.47 3.15 -7.91
C LEU A 2 -0.25 1.80 -7.92
N ILE A 3 0.11 0.97 -8.90
CA ILE A 3 -0.27 -0.44 -8.94
C ILE A 3 0.95 -1.24 -8.49
N ALA A 4 0.78 -2.10 -7.50
CA ALA A 4 1.88 -2.83 -6.92
C ALA A 4 1.45 -4.24 -6.50
N LYS A 5 2.45 -5.07 -6.18
CA LYS A 5 2.24 -6.42 -5.66
C LYS A 5 2.77 -6.47 -4.24
N VAL A 6 2.01 -7.06 -3.34
CA VAL A 6 2.46 -7.28 -1.96
C VAL A 6 3.50 -8.38 -1.95
N ILE A 7 4.73 -8.06 -1.51
CA ILE A 7 5.85 -9.02 -1.49
C ILE A 7 6.33 -9.36 -0.07
N GLY A 8 5.80 -8.68 0.94
CA GLY A 8 6.21 -8.97 2.31
C GLY A 8 5.41 -8.17 3.32
N THR A 9 5.72 -8.43 4.58
CA THR A 9 5.13 -7.71 5.72
C THR A 9 6.23 -7.13 6.59
N VAL A 10 5.89 -6.08 7.35
CA VAL A 10 6.82 -5.46 8.29
C VAL A 10 6.18 -5.46 9.66
N VAL A 11 6.93 -5.92 10.65
CA VAL A 11 6.53 -5.83 12.06
C VAL A 11 7.43 -4.80 12.73
N ALA A 12 6.83 -3.67 13.15
CA ALA A 12 7.53 -2.64 13.89
C ALA A 12 7.10 -2.75 15.36
N THR A 13 8.04 -3.12 16.23
CA THR A 13 7.75 -3.29 17.65
C THR A 13 7.60 -1.97 18.38
N ARG A 14 8.22 -0.89 17.86
CA ARG A 14 8.09 0.47 18.36
C ARG A 14 7.75 1.38 17.21
N LYS A 15 6.68 2.15 17.34
CA LYS A 15 6.21 3.03 16.29
C LYS A 15 5.41 4.17 16.88
N ASN A 16 5.17 5.18 16.07
CA ASN A 16 4.35 6.34 16.44
C ASN A 16 2.96 5.85 16.87
N SER A 17 2.38 6.51 17.91
CA SER A 17 1.07 6.15 18.44
C SER A 17 -0.03 6.18 17.39
N ASN A 18 0.08 7.02 16.37
CA ASN A 18 -0.88 7.08 15.26
C ASN A 18 -0.90 5.82 14.41
N LEU A 19 0.13 4.98 14.52
CA LEU A 19 0.28 3.77 13.72
C LEU A 19 0.04 2.47 14.51
N ILE A 20 -0.29 2.59 15.81
CA ILE A 20 -0.61 1.42 16.64
C ILE A 20 -1.84 0.72 16.04
N GLY A 21 -1.75 -0.60 15.86
CA GLY A 21 -2.80 -1.40 15.25
C GLY A 21 -2.78 -1.42 13.73
N SER A 22 -1.92 -0.60 13.11
CA SER A 22 -1.77 -0.63 11.65
C SER A 22 -0.96 -1.84 11.19
N LYS A 23 -1.36 -2.37 10.05
CA LYS A 23 -0.66 -3.47 9.38
C LYS A 23 0.19 -2.89 8.26
N PHE A 24 1.47 -3.25 8.23
CA PHE A 24 2.42 -2.73 7.26
C PHE A 24 2.80 -3.81 6.26
N MET A 25 2.79 -3.46 4.98
CA MET A 25 3.14 -4.34 3.88
C MET A 25 4.28 -3.75 3.08
N ILE A 26 5.15 -4.62 2.57
CA ILE A 26 6.13 -4.23 1.56
C ILE A 26 5.48 -4.49 0.21
N VAL A 27 5.44 -3.47 -0.63
CA VAL A 27 4.87 -3.57 -1.98
C VAL A 27 5.91 -3.23 -3.03
N GLU A 28 5.81 -3.88 -4.19
CA GLU A 28 6.70 -3.65 -5.32
C GLU A 28 5.86 -3.22 -6.52
N THR A 29 6.18 -2.07 -7.10
CA THR A 29 5.42 -1.55 -8.23
C THR A 29 5.57 -2.44 -9.46
N LEU A 30 4.49 -2.53 -10.26
CA LEU A 30 4.50 -3.31 -11.49
C LEU A 30 5.28 -2.58 -12.59
N PRO A 31 5.83 -3.32 -13.58
CA PRO A 31 6.58 -2.71 -14.69
C PRO A 31 5.81 -1.63 -15.45
N VAL A 32 4.47 -1.71 -15.49
CA VAL A 32 3.65 -0.69 -16.13
C VAL A 32 3.80 0.68 -15.46
N MET A 33 4.24 0.72 -14.22
CA MET A 33 4.49 1.98 -13.48
C MET A 33 5.85 2.60 -13.83
N GLY A 34 6.64 1.96 -14.69
CA GLY A 34 7.98 2.39 -15.04
C GLY A 34 9.03 1.66 -14.22
N GLU A 35 10.03 2.40 -13.72
CA GLU A 35 11.09 1.83 -12.91
C GLU A 35 10.53 1.21 -11.63
N THR A 36 10.99 0.00 -11.31
CA THR A 36 10.52 -0.72 -10.13
C THR A 36 10.90 0.00 -8.83
N GLN A 37 9.91 0.21 -7.97
CA GLN A 37 10.09 0.78 -6.65
C GLN A 37 9.50 -0.17 -5.61
N ARG A 38 10.10 -0.16 -4.42
CA ARG A 38 9.59 -0.88 -3.26
C ARG A 38 9.23 0.12 -2.18
N LEU A 39 8.07 -0.06 -1.59
CA LEU A 39 7.52 0.87 -0.60
C LEU A 39 6.95 0.08 0.57
N VAL A 40 6.92 0.73 1.74
CA VAL A 40 6.15 0.22 2.88
C VAL A 40 4.84 0.99 2.91
N ALA A 41 3.73 0.28 2.92
CA ALA A 41 2.40 0.87 2.91
C ALA A 41 1.56 0.33 4.05
N VAL A 42 0.70 1.17 4.60
CA VAL A 42 -0.32 0.74 5.57
C VAL A 42 -1.44 0.04 4.81
N ASP A 43 -1.86 -1.12 5.31
CA ASP A 43 -2.95 -1.88 4.67
C ASP A 43 -4.30 -1.42 5.19
N GLN A 44 -5.14 -0.92 4.29
CA GLN A 44 -6.51 -0.49 4.56
C GLN A 44 -7.55 -1.35 3.81
N ALA A 45 -7.10 -2.41 3.15
CA ALA A 45 -7.96 -3.20 2.29
C ALA A 45 -8.01 -4.69 2.64
N GLY A 46 -7.19 -5.14 3.58
CA GLY A 46 -7.10 -6.55 3.92
C GLY A 46 -6.27 -7.35 2.94
N ALA A 47 -5.20 -6.76 2.41
CA ALA A 47 -4.35 -7.39 1.42
C ALA A 47 -3.47 -8.49 2.04
N GLY A 48 -3.12 -9.49 1.24
CA GLY A 48 -2.18 -10.55 1.59
C GLY A 48 -1.00 -10.61 0.65
N ILE A 49 -0.03 -11.44 0.98
CA ILE A 49 1.15 -11.68 0.14
C ILE A 49 0.69 -12.15 -1.24
N GLU A 50 1.34 -11.66 -2.27
CA GLU A 50 1.05 -11.92 -3.69
C GLU A 50 -0.13 -11.14 -4.27
N ASP A 51 -0.93 -10.45 -3.44
CA ASP A 51 -2.04 -9.65 -3.94
C ASP A 51 -1.55 -8.48 -4.78
N LEU A 52 -2.27 -8.18 -5.85
CA LEU A 52 -2.11 -6.94 -6.61
C LEU A 52 -2.97 -5.87 -5.95
N VAL A 53 -2.41 -4.70 -5.75
CA VAL A 53 -3.06 -3.66 -4.94
C VAL A 53 -2.93 -2.28 -5.57
N LEU A 54 -3.85 -1.40 -5.18
CA LEU A 54 -3.77 0.03 -5.46
C LEU A 54 -3.19 0.71 -4.23
N VAL A 55 -2.18 1.53 -4.44
CA VAL A 55 -1.47 2.25 -3.38
C VAL A 55 -1.65 3.75 -3.56
N ALA A 56 -2.27 4.39 -2.58
CA ALA A 56 -2.37 5.85 -2.52
C ALA A 56 -1.14 6.42 -1.83
N LEU A 57 -0.73 7.62 -2.24
CA LEU A 57 0.47 8.28 -1.73
C LEU A 57 0.16 9.64 -1.12
N GLY A 58 1.04 10.12 -0.26
CA GLY A 58 1.01 11.47 0.31
C GLY A 58 -0.22 11.72 1.18
N SER A 59 -0.82 12.90 1.04
CA SER A 59 -1.97 13.29 1.85
C SER A 59 -3.19 12.40 1.59
N ALA A 60 -3.36 11.89 0.38
CA ALA A 60 -4.42 10.94 0.07
C ALA A 60 -4.29 9.67 0.89
N ALA A 61 -3.06 9.18 1.10
CA ALA A 61 -2.80 8.01 1.93
C ALA A 61 -3.18 8.28 3.39
N ARG A 62 -2.85 9.46 3.90
CA ARG A 62 -3.20 9.84 5.28
C ARG A 62 -4.71 9.91 5.47
N MET A 63 -5.44 10.45 4.52
CA MET A 63 -6.90 10.51 4.58
C MET A 63 -7.52 9.11 4.57
N GLN A 64 -7.00 8.22 3.74
CA GLN A 64 -7.49 6.84 3.66
C GLN A 64 -7.19 6.06 4.94
N SER A 65 -6.12 6.38 5.64
CA SER A 65 -5.81 5.74 6.93
C SER A 65 -6.70 6.24 8.07
N GLY A 66 -7.57 7.20 7.81
CA GLY A 66 -8.53 7.71 8.79
C GLY A 66 -7.97 8.78 9.72
N SER A 67 -6.78 9.30 9.44
CA SER A 67 -6.17 10.33 10.27
C SER A 67 -5.30 11.26 9.44
N GLU A 68 -5.65 12.53 9.41
CA GLU A 68 -4.86 13.57 8.77
C GLU A 68 -3.53 13.80 9.47
N ASN A 69 -3.43 13.38 10.74
CA ASN A 69 -2.23 13.54 11.56
C ASN A 69 -1.33 12.30 11.51
N SER A 70 -1.70 11.30 10.74
CA SER A 70 -0.91 10.08 10.58
C SER A 70 0.40 10.37 9.85
N SER A 71 1.47 9.67 10.23
CA SER A 71 2.74 9.71 9.49
C SER A 71 2.73 8.82 8.24
N THR A 72 1.59 8.24 7.89
CA THR A 72 1.46 7.39 6.70
C THR A 72 1.57 8.22 5.44
N ASP A 73 2.47 7.81 4.54
CA ASP A 73 2.62 8.43 3.22
C ASP A 73 2.32 7.47 2.06
N ALA A 74 2.00 6.20 2.37
CA ALA A 74 1.55 5.22 1.41
C ALA A 74 0.52 4.30 2.07
N ALA A 75 -0.59 4.05 1.41
CA ALA A 75 -1.66 3.19 1.92
C ALA A 75 -2.23 2.31 0.81
N ILE A 76 -2.44 1.03 1.12
CA ILE A 76 -3.14 0.12 0.23
C ILE A 76 -4.63 0.40 0.39
N VAL A 77 -5.27 0.85 -0.68
CA VAL A 77 -6.67 1.28 -0.67
C VAL A 77 -7.59 0.37 -1.48
N GLY A 78 -7.04 -0.58 -2.22
CA GLY A 78 -7.83 -1.51 -3.01
C GLY A 78 -7.05 -2.75 -3.38
N ILE A 79 -7.75 -3.82 -3.70
CA ILE A 79 -7.19 -5.08 -4.15
C ILE A 79 -7.69 -5.35 -5.57
N ILE A 80 -6.78 -5.71 -6.45
CA ILE A 80 -7.09 -6.10 -7.83
C ILE A 80 -7.13 -7.63 -7.84
N ASP A 81 -8.32 -8.20 -8.03
CA ASP A 81 -8.50 -9.65 -7.92
C ASP A 81 -7.81 -10.44 -9.03
N ASN A 82 -7.68 -9.81 -10.21
CA ASN A 82 -7.15 -10.50 -11.39
C ASN A 82 -6.28 -9.55 -12.21
N PRO A 83 -5.04 -9.96 -12.57
CA PRO A 83 -4.16 -9.13 -13.41
C PRO A 83 -4.80 -8.71 -14.74
N GLU A 84 -5.75 -9.50 -15.24
CA GLU A 84 -6.49 -9.19 -16.47
C GLU A 84 -7.40 -7.98 -16.33
N GLU A 85 -7.64 -7.52 -15.10
CA GLU A 85 -8.43 -6.33 -14.83
C GLU A 85 -7.63 -5.04 -14.93
N ILE A 86 -6.36 -5.11 -15.31
CA ILE A 86 -5.51 -3.97 -15.61
C ILE A 86 -5.53 -3.78 -17.12
N PHE A 87 -6.15 -2.68 -17.57
CA PHE A 87 -6.33 -2.41 -19.00
C PHE A 87 -5.38 -1.29 -19.45
N ILE A 88 -4.49 -1.61 -20.37
CA ILE A 88 -3.55 -0.64 -20.95
C ILE A 88 -3.91 -0.45 -22.41
N LYS A 89 -4.09 0.79 -22.84
CA LYS A 89 -4.45 1.14 -24.21
C LYS A 89 -3.39 2.00 -24.85
#